data_d5c50f9486737c874b0adc579bf94fed
#
_entry.id   d5c50f9486737c874b0adc579bf94fed
#
_cell.length_a   1.000
_cell.length_b   1.000
_cell.length_c   1.000
_cell.angle_alpha   90.00
_cell.angle_beta   90.00
_cell.angle_gamma   90.00
#
_symmetry.space_group_name_H-M   'P 1'
#
loop_
_entity.id
_entity.type
_entity.pdbx_description
1 polymer ?
#
loop_
_entity_poly.entity_id
_entity_poly.type
_entity_poly.pdbx_seq_one_letter_code
_entity_poly.pdbx_strand_id
1 'polypeptide(L)'
;MKKVYLLMAGMMIAGIANAKTVNFIAEETGEVIASGTTYTSSNYEDLVVMRMYDPKISVQADESMTVTLTAECTTGQDIQLCFGGACEAGQTITKNNIPINGGEAVQCQLEYMWTDGDELPEMVSINLTVKETGVLGGGAESNIVVVINTNTGAVSTLKVDNSFRYADGMINYSVEGATRVELFDTTGKCVMSRDVKGNGSISTEGLGTGIYMYRVGNKSGKIFVK
;
A
#
# COMPACT_ATOMS: atom_id res chain seq x y z
N MET A 1 -15.83 -32.39 74.42
CA MET A 1 -15.84 -32.85 73.05
C MET A 1 -16.14 -31.59 72.13
N LYS A 2 -15.06 -31.05 71.55
CA LYS A 2 -15.20 -29.84 70.65
C LYS A 2 -15.26 -30.36 69.22
N LYS A 3 -16.39 -30.14 68.51
CA LYS A 3 -16.54 -30.47 67.11
C LYS A 3 -15.87 -29.38 66.27
N VAL A 4 -14.81 -29.70 65.54
CA VAL A 4 -14.15 -28.84 64.55
C VAL A 4 -14.89 -29.04 63.24
N TYR A 5 -15.58 -27.99 62.74
CA TYR A 5 -16.13 -27.97 61.38
C TYR A 5 -15.05 -27.47 60.43
N LEU A 6 -14.57 -28.38 59.57
CA LEU A 6 -13.64 -28.08 58.48
C LEU A 6 -14.46 -27.50 57.32
N LEU A 7 -14.37 -26.18 57.12
CA LEU A 7 -14.96 -25.51 55.98
C LEU A 7 -14.04 -25.74 54.77
N MET A 8 -14.42 -26.62 53.85
CA MET A 8 -13.78 -26.71 52.53
C MET A 8 -14.24 -25.55 51.69
N ALA A 9 -13.38 -24.54 51.56
CA ALA A 9 -13.54 -23.49 50.54
C ALA A 9 -13.18 -24.11 49.18
N GLY A 10 -14.19 -24.45 48.40
CA GLY A 10 -14.04 -24.83 46.98
C GLY A 10 -13.55 -23.63 46.20
N MET A 11 -12.28 -23.65 45.82
CA MET A 11 -11.70 -22.68 44.88
C MET A 11 -12.29 -23.03 43.51
N MET A 12 -13.32 -22.31 43.07
CA MET A 12 -13.75 -22.31 41.67
C MET A 12 -12.64 -21.59 40.85
N ILE A 13 -11.81 -22.39 40.20
CA ILE A 13 -10.96 -21.85 39.11
C ILE A 13 -11.92 -21.56 37.99
N ALA A 14 -12.37 -20.30 37.89
CA ALA A 14 -13.01 -19.78 36.66
C ALA A 14 -11.93 -19.87 35.56
N GLY A 15 -12.04 -20.90 34.71
CA GLY A 15 -11.25 -20.94 33.48
C GLY A 15 -11.51 -19.66 32.73
N ILE A 16 -10.46 -18.85 32.52
CA ILE A 16 -10.50 -17.72 31.60
C ILE A 16 -10.59 -18.40 30.23
N ALA A 17 -11.80 -18.53 29.68
CA ALA A 17 -11.98 -18.89 28.30
C ALA A 17 -11.38 -17.70 27.50
N ASN A 18 -10.22 -17.89 26.88
CA ASN A 18 -9.70 -16.93 25.93
C ASN A 18 -10.73 -16.85 24.80
N ALA A 19 -11.26 -15.65 24.57
CA ALA A 19 -12.12 -15.42 23.42
C ALA A 19 -11.26 -15.64 22.15
N LYS A 20 -11.84 -16.34 21.16
CA LYS A 20 -11.19 -16.51 19.87
C LYS A 20 -10.86 -15.15 19.26
N THR A 21 -9.75 -15.08 18.56
CA THR A 21 -9.31 -13.86 17.87
C THR A 21 -9.09 -14.11 16.39
N VAL A 22 -9.34 -13.08 15.59
CA VAL A 22 -8.95 -13.00 14.19
C VAL A 22 -8.32 -11.63 13.96
N ASN A 23 -7.18 -11.59 13.29
CA ASN A 23 -6.37 -10.40 13.14
C ASN A 23 -5.91 -10.21 11.70
N PHE A 24 -5.65 -8.97 11.31
CA PHE A 24 -4.87 -8.65 10.14
C PHE A 24 -3.38 -8.63 10.50
N ILE A 25 -2.57 -9.15 9.59
CA ILE A 25 -1.11 -9.26 9.73
C ILE A 25 -0.46 -8.49 8.59
N ALA A 26 0.50 -7.64 8.89
CA ALA A 26 1.38 -7.02 7.90
C ALA A 26 2.40 -8.07 7.43
N GLU A 27 2.35 -8.51 6.16
CA GLU A 27 3.19 -9.62 5.66
C GLU A 27 4.68 -9.31 5.73
N GLU A 28 5.07 -8.04 5.56
CA GLU A 28 6.47 -7.63 5.57
C GLU A 28 7.14 -7.78 6.94
N THR A 29 6.40 -7.54 8.01
CA THR A 29 6.94 -7.56 9.38
C THR A 29 6.47 -8.77 10.17
N GLY A 30 5.39 -9.41 9.77
CA GLY A 30 4.70 -10.45 10.53
C GLY A 30 3.95 -9.91 11.75
N GLU A 31 3.82 -8.59 11.89
CA GLU A 31 3.18 -7.96 13.05
C GLU A 31 1.65 -7.90 12.89
N VAL A 32 0.96 -8.02 14.01
CA VAL A 32 -0.50 -7.83 14.07
C VAL A 32 -0.82 -6.37 13.88
N ILE A 33 -1.70 -6.08 12.92
CA ILE A 33 -2.30 -4.76 12.75
C ILE A 33 -3.47 -4.66 13.74
N ALA A 34 -3.35 -3.79 14.73
CA ALA A 34 -4.36 -3.68 15.78
C ALA A 34 -5.73 -3.28 15.22
N SER A 35 -6.80 -3.93 15.70
CA SER A 35 -8.16 -3.58 15.30
C SER A 35 -8.49 -2.12 15.64
N GLY A 36 -9.22 -1.45 14.75
CA GLY A 36 -9.57 -0.03 14.89
C GLY A 36 -8.45 0.94 14.47
N THR A 37 -7.31 0.46 13.93
CA THR A 37 -6.20 1.32 13.52
C THR A 37 -6.14 1.51 12.01
N THR A 38 -5.30 2.47 11.59
CA THR A 38 -4.99 2.70 10.18
C THR A 38 -3.64 2.05 9.84
N TYR A 39 -3.62 1.24 8.79
CA TYR A 39 -2.42 0.68 8.19
C TYR A 39 -2.13 1.40 6.86
N THR A 40 -0.95 1.99 6.74
CA THR A 40 -0.55 2.72 5.52
C THR A 40 0.51 1.93 4.77
N SER A 41 0.28 1.72 3.48
CA SER A 41 1.23 1.08 2.57
C SER A 41 1.44 1.94 1.34
N SER A 42 2.63 1.85 0.77
CA SER A 42 2.98 2.43 -0.52
C SER A 42 3.61 1.40 -1.46
N ASN A 43 3.42 0.13 -1.15
CA ASN A 43 3.95 -0.96 -1.95
C ASN A 43 3.22 -1.05 -3.28
N TYR A 44 3.97 -1.10 -4.36
CA TYR A 44 3.44 -1.26 -5.70
C TYR A 44 4.41 -2.00 -6.61
N GLU A 45 3.88 -2.56 -7.67
CA GLU A 45 4.61 -3.13 -8.78
C GLU A 45 4.28 -2.34 -10.06
N ASP A 46 5.33 -1.85 -10.76
CA ASP A 46 5.19 -1.22 -12.06
C ASP A 46 5.12 -2.29 -13.15
N LEU A 47 3.97 -2.41 -13.77
CA LEU A 47 3.74 -3.17 -14.99
C LEU A 47 3.73 -2.20 -16.18
N VAL A 48 4.09 -2.67 -17.39
CA VAL A 48 4.39 -1.82 -18.56
C VAL A 48 3.39 -0.68 -18.83
N VAL A 49 2.10 -0.88 -18.56
CA VAL A 49 1.01 0.08 -18.83
C VAL A 49 0.13 0.34 -17.60
N MET A 50 0.47 -0.25 -16.46
CA MET A 50 -0.31 -0.10 -15.24
C MET A 50 0.59 -0.19 -14.02
N ARG A 51 0.09 0.27 -12.90
CA ARG A 51 0.70 0.10 -11.59
C ARG A 51 -0.27 -0.63 -10.67
N MET A 52 0.21 -1.68 -10.03
CA MET A 52 -0.57 -2.46 -9.08
C MET A 52 -0.07 -2.19 -7.67
N TYR A 53 -0.92 -1.60 -6.84
CA TYR A 53 -0.65 -1.34 -5.43
C TYR A 53 -1.19 -2.50 -4.61
N ASP A 54 -0.34 -3.11 -3.79
CA ASP A 54 -0.67 -4.23 -2.92
C ASP A 54 -0.12 -3.97 -1.51
N PRO A 55 -0.96 -3.71 -0.51
CA PRO A 55 -0.54 -3.40 0.85
C PRO A 55 0.09 -4.58 1.60
N LYS A 56 0.09 -5.80 1.04
CA LYS A 56 0.69 -7.01 1.63
C LYS A 56 0.13 -7.32 3.01
N ILE A 57 -1.13 -7.73 3.04
CA ILE A 57 -1.87 -8.06 4.25
C ILE A 57 -2.32 -9.52 4.22
N SER A 58 -2.26 -10.19 5.35
CA SER A 58 -2.84 -11.52 5.58
C SER A 58 -3.87 -11.48 6.72
N VAL A 59 -4.74 -12.48 6.77
CA VAL A 59 -5.67 -12.71 7.88
C VAL A 59 -5.22 -13.95 8.65
N GLN A 60 -5.14 -13.87 9.96
CA GLN A 60 -4.78 -14.98 10.84
C GLN A 60 -5.77 -15.09 12.00
N ALA A 61 -6.19 -16.31 12.29
CA ALA A 61 -6.99 -16.66 13.46
C ALA A 61 -6.17 -17.49 14.44
N ASP A 62 -6.43 -17.39 15.74
CA ASP A 62 -5.79 -18.21 16.77
C ASP A 62 -6.33 -19.65 16.76
N GLU A 63 -7.60 -19.85 16.44
CA GLU A 63 -8.26 -21.13 16.28
C GLU A 63 -8.90 -21.24 14.88
N SER A 64 -9.12 -22.48 14.42
CA SER A 64 -9.80 -22.71 13.16
C SER A 64 -11.22 -22.16 13.22
N MET A 65 -11.58 -21.35 12.22
CA MET A 65 -12.89 -20.72 12.10
C MET A 65 -13.28 -20.48 10.65
N THR A 66 -14.54 -20.18 10.42
CA THR A 66 -15.03 -19.68 9.14
C THR A 66 -15.27 -18.18 9.26
N VAL A 67 -14.80 -17.41 8.29
CA VAL A 67 -14.91 -15.95 8.34
C VAL A 67 -15.62 -15.37 7.12
N THR A 68 -16.15 -14.17 7.32
CA THR A 68 -16.54 -13.25 6.25
C THR A 68 -15.56 -12.09 6.25
N LEU A 69 -14.97 -11.78 5.09
CA LEU A 69 -14.10 -10.62 4.86
C LEU A 69 -14.81 -9.62 3.95
N THR A 70 -14.91 -8.38 4.40
CA THR A 70 -15.47 -7.26 3.62
C THR A 70 -14.41 -6.19 3.40
N ALA A 71 -14.26 -5.75 2.16
CA ALA A 71 -13.44 -4.60 1.76
C ALA A 71 -14.37 -3.54 1.15
N GLU A 72 -14.30 -2.31 1.65
CA GLU A 72 -15.06 -1.16 1.17
C GLU A 72 -14.12 0.00 0.86
N CYS A 73 -13.97 0.35 -0.41
CA CYS A 73 -13.21 1.52 -0.82
C CYS A 73 -14.02 2.81 -0.56
N THR A 74 -13.55 3.63 0.38
CA THR A 74 -14.25 4.86 0.80
C THR A 74 -13.91 6.06 -0.06
N THR A 75 -12.89 5.95 -0.91
CA THR A 75 -12.46 6.99 -1.86
C THR A 75 -13.04 6.83 -3.28
N GLY A 76 -13.85 5.76 -3.49
CA GLY A 76 -14.65 5.59 -4.70
C GLY A 76 -13.95 4.90 -5.87
N GLN A 77 -12.72 4.40 -5.68
CA GLN A 77 -12.03 3.61 -6.69
C GLN A 77 -12.48 2.15 -6.66
N ASP A 78 -12.42 1.48 -7.81
CA ASP A 78 -12.55 0.03 -7.85
C ASP A 78 -11.25 -0.62 -7.35
N ILE A 79 -11.40 -1.58 -6.45
CA ILE A 79 -10.33 -2.40 -5.89
C ILE A 79 -10.53 -3.85 -6.29
N GLN A 80 -9.49 -4.66 -6.22
CA GLN A 80 -9.58 -6.11 -6.34
C GLN A 80 -9.26 -6.75 -5.00
N LEU A 81 -10.05 -7.76 -4.64
CA LEU A 81 -9.83 -8.58 -3.45
C LEU A 81 -9.83 -10.05 -3.84
N CYS A 82 -8.68 -10.72 -3.64
CA CYS A 82 -8.55 -12.17 -3.75
C CYS A 82 -8.43 -12.76 -2.34
N PHE A 83 -9.41 -13.55 -1.92
CA PHE A 83 -9.43 -14.21 -0.61
C PHE A 83 -10.21 -15.52 -0.71
N GLY A 84 -9.67 -16.61 -0.13
CA GLY A 84 -10.30 -17.92 -0.22
C GLY A 84 -10.31 -18.53 -1.62
N GLY A 85 -9.32 -18.18 -2.46
CA GLY A 85 -9.12 -18.78 -3.79
C GLY A 85 -9.93 -18.15 -4.93
N ALA A 86 -10.66 -17.05 -4.68
CA ALA A 86 -11.41 -16.32 -5.70
C ALA A 86 -11.14 -14.82 -5.62
N CYS A 87 -11.03 -14.16 -6.78
CA CYS A 87 -10.84 -12.72 -6.91
C CYS A 87 -12.13 -12.05 -7.38
N GLU A 88 -12.44 -10.88 -6.83
CA GLU A 88 -13.53 -10.02 -7.24
C GLU A 88 -13.06 -8.57 -7.29
N ALA A 89 -13.66 -7.76 -8.15
CA ALA A 89 -13.36 -6.34 -8.28
C ALA A 89 -14.62 -5.49 -8.06
N GLY A 90 -14.44 -4.30 -7.50
CA GLY A 90 -15.51 -3.33 -7.23
C GLY A 90 -15.16 -2.43 -6.06
N GLN A 91 -16.07 -1.51 -5.72
CA GLN A 91 -15.87 -0.59 -4.59
C GLN A 91 -16.17 -1.23 -3.24
N THR A 92 -17.05 -2.22 -3.23
CA THR A 92 -17.40 -3.02 -2.05
C THR A 92 -17.41 -4.49 -2.42
N ILE A 93 -16.59 -5.29 -1.75
CA ILE A 93 -16.42 -6.72 -2.01
C ILE A 93 -16.61 -7.47 -0.70
N THR A 94 -17.38 -8.56 -0.72
CA THR A 94 -17.59 -9.42 0.46
C THR A 94 -17.33 -10.88 0.12
N LYS A 95 -16.35 -11.48 0.78
CA LYS A 95 -16.01 -12.90 0.70
C LYS A 95 -16.61 -13.63 1.88
N ASN A 96 -17.56 -14.50 1.61
CA ASN A 96 -18.33 -15.20 2.64
C ASN A 96 -17.86 -16.63 2.85
N ASN A 97 -17.95 -17.09 4.10
CA ASN A 97 -17.73 -18.49 4.47
C ASN A 97 -16.36 -19.05 4.10
N ILE A 98 -15.32 -18.27 4.30
CA ILE A 98 -13.93 -18.68 4.03
C ILE A 98 -13.36 -19.41 5.26
N PRO A 99 -12.98 -20.69 5.15
CA PRO A 99 -12.34 -21.40 6.25
C PRO A 99 -10.90 -20.91 6.45
N ILE A 100 -10.52 -20.68 7.70
CA ILE A 100 -9.16 -20.36 8.14
C ILE A 100 -8.73 -21.38 9.17
N ASN A 101 -7.55 -21.96 9.00
CA ASN A 101 -6.95 -22.84 9.99
C ASN A 101 -6.29 -22.01 11.10
N GLY A 102 -6.42 -22.47 12.35
CA GLY A 102 -5.82 -21.79 13.49
C GLY A 102 -4.30 -21.72 13.39
N GLY A 103 -3.75 -20.54 13.63
CA GLY A 103 -2.32 -20.26 13.56
C GLY A 103 -1.76 -20.03 12.14
N GLU A 104 -2.52 -20.31 11.07
CA GLU A 104 -2.09 -20.08 9.69
C GLU A 104 -2.51 -18.69 9.22
N ALA A 105 -1.58 -17.97 8.58
CA ALA A 105 -1.89 -16.72 7.89
C ALA A 105 -2.40 -17.02 6.47
N VAL A 106 -3.58 -16.52 6.15
CA VAL A 106 -4.20 -16.60 4.82
C VAL A 106 -4.04 -15.26 4.14
N GLN A 107 -3.38 -15.25 2.97
CA GLN A 107 -3.15 -14.02 2.21
C GLN A 107 -4.48 -13.36 1.84
N CYS A 108 -4.56 -12.07 2.13
CA CYS A 108 -5.63 -11.17 1.69
C CYS A 108 -5.03 -10.27 0.62
N GLN A 109 -5.03 -10.75 -0.65
CA GLN A 109 -4.50 -9.99 -1.76
C GLN A 109 -5.50 -8.88 -2.12
N LEU A 110 -5.25 -7.71 -1.56
CA LEU A 110 -6.01 -6.49 -1.77
C LEU A 110 -5.24 -5.60 -2.72
N GLU A 111 -5.81 -5.27 -3.88
CA GLU A 111 -5.10 -4.54 -4.92
C GLU A 111 -5.88 -3.33 -5.38
N TYR A 112 -5.17 -2.24 -5.62
CA TYR A 112 -5.63 -1.12 -6.43
C TYR A 112 -4.78 -1.06 -7.70
N MET A 113 -5.44 -1.11 -8.86
CA MET A 113 -4.79 -1.03 -10.16
C MET A 113 -5.01 0.33 -10.80
N TRP A 114 -3.92 1.03 -11.07
CA TRP A 114 -3.93 2.28 -11.82
C TRP A 114 -3.37 2.04 -13.23
N THR A 115 -4.06 2.56 -14.26
CA THR A 115 -3.64 2.46 -15.66
C THR A 115 -3.01 3.77 -16.11
N ASP A 116 -1.94 3.67 -16.90
CA ASP A 116 -1.24 4.84 -17.43
C ASP A 116 -2.19 5.68 -18.32
N GLY A 117 -2.30 6.97 -17.99
CA GLY A 117 -3.23 7.90 -18.62
C GLY A 117 -4.45 8.26 -17.78
N ASP A 118 -4.78 7.50 -16.75
CA ASP A 118 -5.80 7.85 -15.77
C ASP A 118 -5.27 8.85 -14.72
N GLU A 119 -6.16 9.57 -14.07
CA GLU A 119 -5.80 10.40 -12.92
C GLU A 119 -5.43 9.50 -11.74
N LEU A 120 -4.18 9.61 -11.28
CA LEU A 120 -3.72 8.87 -10.10
C LEU A 120 -4.23 9.59 -8.85
N PRO A 121 -5.10 8.97 -8.02
CA PRO A 121 -5.53 9.57 -6.76
C PRO A 121 -4.33 9.73 -5.81
N GLU A 122 -4.35 10.71 -4.93
CA GLU A 122 -3.26 10.88 -3.93
C GLU A 122 -3.21 9.71 -2.95
N MET A 123 -4.36 9.12 -2.65
CA MET A 123 -4.49 7.94 -1.80
C MET A 123 -5.77 7.17 -2.12
N VAL A 124 -5.77 5.88 -1.81
CA VAL A 124 -6.95 5.02 -1.80
C VAL A 124 -7.18 4.53 -0.38
N SER A 125 -8.36 4.76 0.17
CA SER A 125 -8.72 4.36 1.52
C SER A 125 -9.76 3.24 1.50
N ILE A 126 -9.49 2.16 2.22
CA ILE A 126 -10.28 0.94 2.21
C ILE A 126 -10.54 0.48 3.64
N ASN A 127 -11.81 0.35 4.02
CA ASN A 127 -12.20 -0.31 5.25
C ASN A 127 -12.14 -1.82 5.05
N LEU A 128 -11.33 -2.52 5.84
CA LEU A 128 -11.32 -3.98 5.89
C LEU A 128 -11.94 -4.46 7.19
N THR A 129 -12.88 -5.39 7.10
CA THR A 129 -13.50 -6.03 8.26
C THR A 129 -13.50 -7.53 8.07
N VAL A 130 -12.98 -8.28 9.03
CA VAL A 130 -13.08 -9.75 9.09
C VAL A 130 -13.88 -10.16 10.31
N LYS A 131 -14.84 -11.07 10.13
CA LYS A 131 -15.74 -11.56 11.20
C LYS A 131 -15.86 -13.07 11.15
N GLU A 132 -15.91 -13.72 12.30
CA GLU A 132 -16.30 -15.12 12.41
C GLU A 132 -17.76 -15.30 11.96
N THR A 133 -18.00 -16.26 11.07
CA THR A 133 -19.32 -16.53 10.48
C THR A 133 -20.10 -17.51 11.34
N GLY A 134 -21.41 -17.32 11.44
CA GLY A 134 -22.32 -18.28 12.07
C GLY A 134 -22.41 -18.18 13.59
N VAL A 135 -21.78 -17.18 14.21
CA VAL A 135 -21.87 -16.94 15.66
C VAL A 135 -22.90 -15.85 15.94
N LEU A 136 -23.92 -16.18 16.73
CA LEU A 136 -24.93 -15.21 17.18
C LEU A 136 -24.36 -14.40 18.35
N GLY A 137 -24.08 -13.12 18.11
CA GLY A 137 -23.85 -12.14 19.16
C GLY A 137 -22.45 -12.17 19.82
N GLY A 138 -21.37 -12.12 19.04
CA GLY A 138 -20.04 -11.86 19.58
C GLY A 138 -18.94 -12.84 19.18
N GLY A 139 -18.88 -13.25 17.92
CA GLY A 139 -17.73 -13.96 17.34
C GLY A 139 -16.48 -13.07 17.22
N ALA A 140 -15.37 -13.68 16.88
CA ALA A 140 -14.12 -12.96 16.62
C ALA A 140 -14.31 -11.94 15.47
N GLU A 141 -13.85 -10.72 15.68
CA GLU A 141 -13.93 -9.63 14.69
C GLU A 141 -12.69 -8.76 14.76
N SER A 142 -12.21 -8.33 13.61
CA SER A 142 -11.18 -7.27 13.48
C SER A 142 -11.53 -6.34 12.34
N ASN A 143 -11.23 -5.06 12.51
CA ASN A 143 -11.41 -4.05 11.46
C ASN A 143 -10.19 -3.14 11.42
N ILE A 144 -9.79 -2.75 10.22
CA ILE A 144 -8.70 -1.78 10.00
C ILE A 144 -9.08 -0.85 8.84
N VAL A 145 -8.46 0.32 8.81
CA VAL A 145 -8.47 1.18 7.62
C VAL A 145 -7.13 0.99 6.90
N VAL A 146 -7.17 0.51 5.68
CA VAL A 146 -5.98 0.44 4.81
C VAL A 146 -5.91 1.70 3.97
N VAL A 147 -4.81 2.42 4.07
CA VAL A 147 -4.52 3.59 3.24
C VAL A 147 -3.38 3.21 2.30
N ILE A 148 -3.71 3.09 1.02
CA ILE A 148 -2.72 2.97 -0.05
C ILE A 148 -2.29 4.38 -0.41
N ASN A 149 -1.06 4.73 -0.04
CA ASN A 149 -0.46 5.99 -0.44
C ASN A 149 0.13 5.83 -1.84
N THR A 150 -0.54 6.37 -2.83
CA THR A 150 -0.11 6.33 -4.22
C THR A 150 0.93 7.41 -4.52
N ASN A 151 0.99 8.44 -3.67
CA ASN A 151 2.00 9.48 -3.71
C ASN A 151 3.28 9.00 -3.01
N THR A 152 3.82 7.87 -3.49
CA THR A 152 5.11 7.38 -3.00
C THR A 152 6.16 8.40 -3.38
N GLY A 153 6.85 8.95 -2.39
CA GLY A 153 7.92 9.94 -2.58
C GLY A 153 9.13 9.47 -3.42
N ALA A 154 9.01 8.34 -4.12
CA ALA A 154 9.79 8.00 -5.28
C ALA A 154 9.17 8.73 -6.48
N VAL A 155 9.65 9.95 -6.73
CA VAL A 155 9.23 10.77 -7.87
C VAL A 155 7.72 11.01 -7.86
N SER A 156 7.27 12.03 -7.08
CA SER A 156 5.96 12.66 -7.35
C SER A 156 5.76 12.60 -8.86
N THR A 157 4.61 12.07 -9.30
CA THR A 157 4.17 12.23 -10.69
C THR A 157 4.53 13.64 -11.03
N LEU A 158 5.54 13.79 -11.87
CA LEU A 158 5.97 15.11 -12.27
C LEU A 158 4.68 15.78 -12.73
N LYS A 159 4.09 16.66 -11.92
CA LYS A 159 3.42 17.80 -12.50
C LYS A 159 4.41 18.18 -13.55
N VAL A 160 4.04 18.02 -14.83
CA VAL A 160 4.91 18.42 -15.94
C VAL A 160 5.25 19.85 -15.59
N ASP A 161 6.33 19.99 -14.85
CA ASP A 161 6.85 21.29 -14.49
C ASP A 161 7.34 21.76 -15.83
N ASN A 162 6.50 22.57 -16.52
CA ASN A 162 6.85 23.17 -17.81
C ASN A 162 8.20 23.91 -17.70
N SER A 163 8.77 23.98 -16.50
CA SER A 163 10.06 24.51 -16.22
C SER A 163 11.24 23.63 -16.67
N PHE A 164 11.02 22.32 -17.01
CA PHE A 164 12.07 21.43 -17.50
C PHE A 164 11.50 20.41 -18.48
N ARG A 165 11.68 20.65 -19.79
CA ARG A 165 11.06 19.87 -20.87
C ARG A 165 11.99 19.62 -22.03
N TYR A 166 12.04 18.37 -22.53
CA TYR A 166 12.68 18.06 -23.80
C TYR A 166 11.77 18.40 -24.98
N ALA A 167 12.31 19.11 -25.94
CA ALA A 167 11.69 19.36 -27.24
C ALA A 167 12.79 19.65 -28.28
N ASP A 168 12.66 19.09 -29.48
CA ASP A 168 13.50 19.38 -30.65
C ASP A 168 15.02 19.29 -30.40
N GLY A 169 15.48 18.24 -29.72
CA GLY A 169 16.90 18.03 -29.40
C GLY A 169 17.44 18.92 -28.29
N MET A 170 16.57 19.64 -27.60
CA MET A 170 16.94 20.57 -26.53
C MET A 170 16.15 20.28 -25.25
N ILE A 171 16.78 20.48 -24.12
CA ILE A 171 16.12 20.54 -22.83
C ILE A 171 15.87 22.01 -22.50
N ASN A 172 14.62 22.42 -22.54
CA ASN A 172 14.19 23.76 -22.14
C ASN A 172 14.01 23.80 -20.63
N TYR A 173 14.52 24.84 -19.97
CA TYR A 173 14.42 25.00 -18.53
C TYR A 173 14.00 26.41 -18.13
N SER A 174 13.32 26.52 -16.99
CA SER A 174 12.99 27.76 -16.30
C SER A 174 13.27 27.57 -14.82
N VAL A 175 14.26 28.29 -14.28
CA VAL A 175 14.70 28.15 -12.87
C VAL A 175 14.80 29.52 -12.20
N GLU A 176 14.46 29.56 -10.91
CA GLU A 176 14.63 30.75 -10.09
C GLU A 176 16.06 30.77 -9.56
N GLY A 177 16.90 31.66 -10.09
CA GLY A 177 18.29 31.81 -9.64
C GLY A 177 19.27 30.85 -10.32
N ALA A 178 20.49 30.79 -9.79
CA ALA A 178 21.53 29.90 -10.28
C ALA A 178 21.36 28.51 -9.68
N THR A 179 21.35 27.47 -10.50
CA THR A 179 21.20 26.08 -10.05
C THR A 179 21.96 25.14 -10.98
N ARG A 180 22.15 23.91 -10.54
CA ARG A 180 22.79 22.86 -11.34
C ARG A 180 21.75 21.93 -11.91
N VAL A 181 21.85 21.65 -13.22
CA VAL A 181 21.12 20.61 -13.93
C VAL A 181 22.06 19.43 -14.13
N GLU A 182 21.59 18.26 -13.72
CA GLU A 182 22.31 17.00 -13.90
C GLU A 182 21.40 15.99 -14.57
N LEU A 183 21.92 15.21 -15.53
CA LEU A 183 21.25 14.10 -16.17
C LEU A 183 22.00 12.82 -15.84
N PHE A 184 21.23 11.78 -15.57
CA PHE A 184 21.72 10.45 -15.26
C PHE A 184 21.09 9.45 -16.23
N ASP A 185 21.86 8.49 -16.70
CA ASP A 185 21.33 7.35 -17.45
C ASP A 185 20.60 6.35 -16.54
N THR A 186 20.05 5.30 -17.12
CA THR A 186 19.31 4.25 -16.39
C THR A 186 20.17 3.45 -15.42
N THR A 187 21.50 3.56 -15.50
CA THR A 187 22.46 2.95 -14.56
C THR A 187 22.80 3.86 -13.39
N GLY A 188 22.27 5.10 -13.39
CA GLY A 188 22.59 6.12 -12.38
C GLY A 188 23.89 6.89 -12.64
N LYS A 189 24.54 6.68 -13.78
CA LYS A 189 25.75 7.43 -14.17
C LYS A 189 25.36 8.83 -14.63
N CYS A 190 26.01 9.87 -14.06
CA CYS A 190 25.84 11.23 -14.53
C CYS A 190 26.44 11.37 -15.95
N VAL A 191 25.60 11.69 -16.92
CA VAL A 191 25.97 11.84 -18.33
C VAL A 191 26.03 13.31 -18.76
N MET A 192 25.44 14.22 -17.98
CA MET A 192 25.51 15.66 -18.21
C MET A 192 25.41 16.41 -16.89
N SER A 193 26.19 17.47 -16.73
CA SER A 193 26.08 18.44 -15.65
C SER A 193 26.31 19.84 -16.16
N ARG A 194 25.42 20.81 -15.85
CA ARG A 194 25.48 22.21 -16.28
C ARG A 194 24.99 23.13 -15.17
N ASP A 195 25.69 24.21 -14.94
CA ASP A 195 25.19 25.31 -14.13
C ASP A 195 24.36 26.24 -15.00
N VAL A 196 23.12 26.55 -14.57
CA VAL A 196 22.12 27.31 -15.32
C VAL A 196 21.54 28.42 -14.45
N LYS A 197 20.95 29.43 -15.10
CA LYS A 197 20.26 30.53 -14.41
C LYS A 197 19.12 31.06 -15.28
N GLY A 198 17.96 31.32 -14.65
CA GLY A 198 16.79 31.86 -15.36
C GLY A 198 16.23 30.87 -16.37
N ASN A 199 15.82 31.38 -17.53
CA ASN A 199 15.24 30.58 -18.61
C ASN A 199 16.30 30.31 -19.69
N GLY A 200 16.28 29.09 -20.24
CA GLY A 200 17.21 28.72 -21.31
C GLY A 200 16.97 27.32 -21.85
N SER A 201 17.91 26.88 -22.66
CA SER A 201 17.91 25.53 -23.22
C SER A 201 19.30 24.91 -23.20
N ILE A 202 19.36 23.60 -23.07
CA ILE A 202 20.59 22.79 -23.09
C ILE A 202 20.48 21.81 -24.25
N SER A 203 21.50 21.79 -25.14
CA SER A 203 21.56 20.80 -26.22
C SER A 203 21.72 19.38 -25.62
N THR A 204 21.00 18.43 -26.20
CA THR A 204 21.16 17.02 -25.92
C THR A 204 22.06 16.32 -26.94
N GLU A 205 22.77 17.08 -27.77
CA GLU A 205 23.76 16.54 -28.70
C GLU A 205 24.79 15.68 -27.97
N GLY A 206 24.97 14.45 -28.43
CA GLY A 206 25.83 13.46 -27.78
C GLY A 206 25.12 12.55 -26.78
N LEU A 207 23.84 12.78 -26.46
CA LEU A 207 23.02 11.82 -25.72
C LEU A 207 22.34 10.85 -26.72
N GLY A 208 22.33 9.58 -26.38
CA GLY A 208 21.54 8.58 -27.12
C GLY A 208 20.05 8.73 -26.88
N THR A 209 19.24 8.22 -27.81
CA THR A 209 17.78 8.08 -27.59
C THR A 209 17.54 7.20 -26.38
N GLY A 210 16.73 7.67 -25.42
CA GLY A 210 16.44 6.90 -24.22
C GLY A 210 15.87 7.73 -23.08
N ILE A 211 15.62 7.04 -21.96
CA ILE A 211 15.14 7.66 -20.72
C ILE A 211 16.35 8.13 -19.90
N TYR A 212 16.26 9.36 -19.43
CA TYR A 212 17.22 9.97 -18.53
C TYR A 212 16.53 10.51 -17.29
N MET A 213 17.16 10.31 -16.13
CA MET A 213 16.75 10.97 -14.89
C MET A 213 17.41 12.34 -14.84
N TYR A 214 16.70 13.37 -14.39
CA TYR A 214 17.31 14.67 -14.17
C TYR A 214 17.21 15.10 -12.71
N ARG A 215 18.14 15.95 -12.30
CA ARG A 215 18.11 16.70 -11.05
C ARG A 215 18.38 18.17 -11.33
N VAL A 216 17.50 19.06 -10.80
CA VAL A 216 17.61 20.52 -10.92
C VAL A 216 17.40 21.12 -9.54
N GLY A 217 18.47 21.46 -8.85
CA GLY A 217 18.41 21.81 -7.42
C GLY A 217 17.88 20.66 -6.57
N ASN A 218 16.74 20.87 -5.90
CA ASN A 218 16.01 19.86 -5.11
C ASN A 218 14.87 19.18 -5.87
N LYS A 219 14.68 19.49 -7.15
CA LYS A 219 13.72 18.80 -8.02
C LYS A 219 14.42 17.72 -8.82
N SER A 220 13.72 16.60 -9.01
CA SER A 220 14.20 15.51 -9.86
C SER A 220 13.06 14.96 -10.71
N GLY A 221 13.40 14.27 -11.78
CA GLY A 221 12.41 13.67 -12.66
C GLY A 221 13.02 12.91 -13.81
N LYS A 222 12.21 12.51 -14.79
CA LYS A 222 12.65 11.78 -15.98
C LYS A 222 12.27 12.53 -17.25
N ILE A 223 13.12 12.41 -18.29
CA ILE A 223 12.83 12.88 -19.64
C ILE A 223 13.14 11.76 -20.63
N PHE A 224 12.45 11.78 -21.75
CA PHE A 224 12.75 10.91 -22.88
C PHE A 224 13.41 11.76 -23.99
N VAL A 225 14.68 11.45 -24.32
CA VAL A 225 15.44 12.03 -25.41
C VAL A 225 15.23 11.19 -26.66
N LYS A 226 14.88 11.84 -27.78
CA LYS A 226 14.66 11.18 -29.09
C LYS A 226 15.82 11.44 -30.02
#